data_a7bafd588f2ad4241169933a4e8e51c7
#
_entry.id   a7bafd588f2ad4241169933a4e8e51c7
#
_cell.length_a   1.000
_cell.length_b   1.000
_cell.length_c   1.000
_cell.angle_alpha   90.00
_cell.angle_beta   90.00
_cell.angle_gamma   90.00
#
_symmetry.space_group_name_H-M   'P 1'
#
loop_
_entity.id
_entity.type
_entity.pdbx_description
1 polymer ?
#
loop_
_entity_poly.entity_id
_entity_poly.type
_entity_poly.pdbx_seq_one_letter_code
_entity_poly.pdbx_strand_id
1 'polypeptide(L)'
;MQITIDSASDLALAIRSVRRTSKVRLDDLAATAGVSKQFASDVEHGKPTVQLGLVLRILAELGVPLSLDIPKDAEGELTALRVKGVRPPKRRKSATARQSGRKTSGSTGAG
;
A
#
# COMPACT_ATOMS: atom_id res chain seq x y z
N MET A 1 6.38 -1.92 20.55
CA MET A 1 7.63 -1.27 20.10
C MET A 1 7.48 -0.80 18.66
N GLN A 2 8.21 0.20 18.32
CA GLN A 2 8.23 0.69 16.93
C GLN A 2 9.51 0.21 16.24
N ILE A 3 9.38 -0.13 14.97
CA ILE A 3 10.51 -0.53 14.14
C ILE A 3 10.55 0.34 12.90
N THR A 4 11.74 0.50 12.35
CA THR A 4 11.92 1.26 11.12
C THR A 4 11.79 0.33 9.93
N ILE A 5 10.99 0.73 8.95
CA ILE A 5 10.77 -0.04 7.73
C ILE A 5 11.45 0.71 6.56
N ASP A 6 12.51 0.14 6.03
CA ASP A 6 13.24 0.71 4.91
C ASP A 6 13.02 -0.06 3.60
N SER A 7 12.37 -1.22 3.69
CA SER A 7 12.17 -2.05 2.52
C SER A 7 10.93 -2.91 2.68
N ALA A 8 10.47 -3.48 1.57
CA ALA A 8 9.36 -4.43 1.61
C ALA A 8 9.73 -5.65 2.46
N SER A 9 11.00 -6.02 2.47
CA SER A 9 11.46 -7.15 3.28
C SER A 9 11.30 -6.88 4.78
N ASP A 10 11.61 -5.66 5.22
CA ASP A 10 11.43 -5.30 6.62
C ASP A 10 9.97 -5.43 7.03
N LEU A 11 9.07 -4.93 6.17
CA LEU A 11 7.64 -5.02 6.45
C LEU A 11 7.18 -6.47 6.45
N ALA A 12 7.70 -7.28 5.53
CA ALA A 12 7.37 -8.70 5.45
C ALA A 12 7.70 -9.42 6.76
N LEU A 13 8.89 -9.14 7.29
CA LEU A 13 9.31 -9.77 8.55
C LEU A 13 8.44 -9.33 9.72
N ALA A 14 8.07 -8.06 9.75
CA ALA A 14 7.19 -7.54 10.80
C ALA A 14 5.83 -8.22 10.77
N ILE A 15 5.22 -8.28 9.58
CA ILE A 15 3.90 -8.90 9.41
C ILE A 15 3.95 -10.37 9.78
N ARG A 16 4.97 -11.07 9.29
CA ARG A 16 5.11 -12.50 9.56
C ARG A 16 5.29 -12.77 11.06
N SER A 17 6.08 -11.93 11.73
CA SER A 17 6.34 -12.13 13.16
C SER A 17 5.07 -11.95 13.98
N VAL A 18 4.26 -10.94 13.67
CA VAL A 18 3.00 -10.71 14.38
C VAL A 18 2.02 -11.85 14.11
N ARG A 19 1.90 -12.26 12.84
CA ARG A 19 1.01 -13.36 12.49
C ARG A 19 1.38 -14.64 13.24
N ARG A 20 2.67 -15.00 13.24
CA ARG A 20 3.13 -16.22 13.89
C ARG A 20 2.95 -16.15 15.41
N THR A 21 3.24 -15.02 16.00
CA THR A 21 3.06 -14.84 17.45
C THR A 21 1.58 -14.96 17.82
N SER A 22 0.70 -14.48 16.98
CA SER A 22 -0.75 -14.57 17.19
C SER A 22 -1.30 -15.94 16.81
N LYS A 23 -0.46 -16.82 16.25
CA LYS A 23 -0.83 -18.19 15.85
C LYS A 23 -1.95 -18.20 14.82
N VAL A 24 -1.95 -17.23 13.93
CA VAL A 24 -2.92 -17.14 12.84
C VAL A 24 -2.31 -17.78 11.60
N ARG A 25 -3.08 -18.60 10.91
CA ARG A 25 -2.62 -19.22 9.67
C ARG A 25 -2.67 -18.21 8.55
N LEU A 26 -1.79 -18.37 7.57
CA LEU A 26 -1.72 -17.46 6.43
C LEU A 26 -3.03 -17.41 5.65
N ASP A 27 -3.62 -18.58 5.39
CA ASP A 27 -4.91 -18.63 4.67
C ASP A 27 -6.04 -17.96 5.44
N ASP A 28 -6.05 -18.10 6.77
CA ASP A 28 -7.06 -17.44 7.59
C ASP A 28 -6.89 -15.93 7.56
N LEU A 29 -5.64 -15.45 7.63
CA LEU A 29 -5.36 -14.03 7.54
C LEU A 29 -5.80 -13.48 6.19
N ALA A 30 -5.49 -14.19 5.11
CA ALA A 30 -5.89 -13.78 3.78
C ALA A 30 -7.40 -13.67 3.67
N ALA A 31 -8.12 -14.67 4.18
CA ALA A 31 -9.56 -14.70 4.12
C ALA A 31 -10.19 -13.53 4.89
N THR A 32 -9.73 -13.28 6.11
CA THR A 32 -10.28 -12.20 6.94
C THR A 32 -9.92 -10.82 6.42
N ALA A 33 -8.74 -10.68 5.82
CA ALA A 33 -8.33 -9.40 5.23
C ALA A 33 -8.96 -9.15 3.86
N GLY A 34 -9.61 -10.17 3.28
CA GLY A 34 -10.23 -10.03 1.98
C GLY A 34 -9.22 -9.98 0.83
N VAL A 35 -8.12 -10.72 0.96
CA VAL A 35 -7.10 -10.81 -0.09
C VAL A 35 -6.87 -12.26 -0.43
N SER A 36 -6.24 -12.52 -1.58
CA SER A 36 -5.91 -13.89 -1.96
C SER A 36 -4.77 -14.41 -1.08
N LYS A 37 -4.70 -15.74 -0.95
CA LYS A 37 -3.60 -16.37 -0.24
C LYS A 37 -2.27 -16.04 -0.91
N GLN A 38 -2.24 -16.02 -2.24
CA GLN A 38 -1.04 -15.67 -2.98
C GLN A 38 -0.59 -14.25 -2.67
N PHE A 39 -1.53 -13.31 -2.59
CA PHE A 39 -1.19 -11.93 -2.24
C PHE A 39 -0.58 -11.87 -0.84
N ALA A 40 -1.22 -12.52 0.13
CA ALA A 40 -0.70 -12.53 1.50
C ALA A 40 0.69 -13.15 1.56
N SER A 41 0.91 -14.21 0.81
CA SER A 41 2.21 -14.85 0.71
C SER A 41 3.25 -13.90 0.11
N ASP A 42 2.90 -13.20 -0.97
CA ASP A 42 3.78 -12.24 -1.61
C ASP A 42 4.21 -11.14 -0.64
N VAL A 43 3.27 -10.63 0.16
CA VAL A 43 3.57 -9.62 1.17
C VAL A 43 4.56 -10.16 2.18
N GLU A 44 4.36 -11.38 2.67
CA GLU A 44 5.21 -11.98 3.70
C GLU A 44 6.58 -12.41 3.17
N HIS A 45 6.75 -12.42 1.86
CA HIS A 45 8.04 -12.72 1.24
C HIS A 45 8.74 -11.48 0.69
N GLY A 46 8.18 -10.31 0.97
CA GLY A 46 8.86 -9.05 0.64
C GLY A 46 8.76 -8.63 -0.79
N LYS A 47 7.73 -9.08 -1.51
CA LYS A 47 7.53 -8.64 -2.90
C LYS A 47 7.31 -7.12 -2.92
N PRO A 48 8.14 -6.35 -3.61
CA PRO A 48 8.06 -4.88 -3.52
C PRO A 48 6.91 -4.26 -4.30
N THR A 49 6.27 -5.02 -5.19
CA THR A 49 5.24 -4.49 -6.09
C THR A 49 3.83 -4.83 -5.63
N VAL A 50 3.62 -5.05 -4.32
CA VAL A 50 2.29 -5.34 -3.80
C VAL A 50 1.45 -4.06 -3.68
N GLN A 51 0.13 -4.20 -3.78
CA GLN A 51 -0.79 -3.06 -3.64
C GLN A 51 -0.84 -2.62 -2.17
N LEU A 52 -0.50 -1.36 -1.93
CA LEU A 52 -0.45 -0.82 -0.58
C LEU A 52 -1.79 -0.90 0.15
N GLY A 53 -2.88 -0.59 -0.55
CA GLY A 53 -4.21 -0.62 0.08
C GLY A 53 -4.53 -1.98 0.67
N LEU A 54 -4.15 -3.05 -0.02
CA LEU A 54 -4.40 -4.41 0.46
C LEU A 54 -3.43 -4.76 1.60
N VAL A 55 -2.20 -4.23 1.57
CA VAL A 55 -1.27 -4.42 2.68
C VAL A 55 -1.83 -3.79 3.96
N LEU A 56 -2.42 -2.60 3.83
CA LEU A 56 -3.03 -1.93 4.99
C LEU A 56 -4.19 -2.74 5.56
N ARG A 57 -4.93 -3.46 4.71
CA ARG A 57 -6.00 -4.36 5.20
C ARG A 57 -5.41 -5.50 6.02
N ILE A 58 -4.31 -6.07 5.58
CA ILE A 58 -3.63 -7.13 6.34
C ILE A 58 -3.18 -6.60 7.69
N LEU A 59 -2.57 -5.42 7.72
CA LEU A 59 -2.11 -4.81 8.96
C LEU A 59 -3.28 -4.54 9.90
N ALA A 60 -4.40 -4.08 9.37
CA ALA A 60 -5.59 -3.83 10.17
C ALA A 60 -6.11 -5.11 10.82
N GLU A 61 -6.12 -6.22 10.06
CA GLU A 61 -6.55 -7.50 10.60
C GLU A 61 -5.66 -8.00 11.72
N LEU A 62 -4.38 -7.69 11.63
CA LEU A 62 -3.42 -8.08 12.66
C LEU A 62 -3.41 -7.11 13.85
N GLY A 63 -4.15 -5.99 13.75
CA GLY A 63 -4.15 -4.97 14.79
C GLY A 63 -2.87 -4.17 14.86
N VAL A 64 -2.17 -4.05 13.73
CA VAL A 64 -0.89 -3.35 13.66
C VAL A 64 -1.09 -2.00 12.96
N PRO A 65 -1.02 -0.88 13.70
CA PRO A 65 -1.12 0.42 13.05
C PRO A 65 0.16 0.74 12.30
N LEU A 66 0.01 1.38 11.15
CA LEU A 66 1.14 1.89 10.39
C LEU A 66 1.26 3.38 10.64
N SER A 67 2.45 3.83 11.02
CA SER A 67 2.67 5.24 11.28
C SER A 67 3.93 5.71 10.57
N LEU A 68 3.98 7.00 10.29
CA LEU A 68 5.14 7.64 9.69
C LEU A 68 5.63 8.75 10.60
N ASP A 69 6.94 8.82 10.76
CA ASP A 69 7.57 9.97 11.41
C ASP A 69 7.86 11.00 10.32
N ILE A 70 7.10 12.08 10.32
CA ILE A 70 7.32 13.13 9.33
C ILE A 70 8.02 14.31 9.99
N PRO A 71 8.76 15.12 9.21
CA PRO A 71 9.39 16.30 9.78
C PRO A 71 8.37 17.22 10.40
N LYS A 72 8.72 17.83 11.53
CA LYS A 72 7.82 18.73 12.24
C LYS A 72 7.37 19.88 11.35
N ASP A 73 8.24 20.31 10.45
CA ASP A 73 7.94 21.40 9.52
C ASP A 73 6.77 21.06 8.58
N ALA A 74 6.49 19.78 8.38
CA ALA A 74 5.41 19.36 7.48
C ALA A 74 4.06 19.31 8.16
N GLU A 75 4.01 19.49 9.48
CA GLU A 75 2.78 19.32 10.25
C GLU A 75 1.66 20.26 9.80
N GLY A 76 2.00 21.55 9.61
CA GLY A 76 1.02 22.53 9.17
C GLY A 76 0.46 22.22 7.80
N GLU A 77 1.33 21.83 6.89
CA GLU A 77 0.89 21.48 5.53
C GLU A 77 0.02 20.22 5.54
N LEU A 78 0.39 19.23 6.35
CA LEU A 78 -0.41 18.01 6.47
C LEU A 78 -1.82 18.33 6.96
N THR A 79 -1.93 19.18 7.98
CA THR A 79 -3.21 19.59 8.53
C THR A 79 -4.07 20.27 7.46
N ALA A 80 -3.45 21.17 6.68
CA ALA A 80 -4.17 21.88 5.61
C ALA A 80 -4.64 20.93 4.53
N LEU A 81 -3.78 19.96 4.15
CA LEU A 81 -4.14 18.99 3.12
C LEU A 81 -5.25 18.05 3.58
N ARG A 82 -5.27 17.69 4.87
CA ARG A 82 -6.32 16.83 5.41
C ARG A 82 -7.69 17.48 5.34
N VAL A 83 -7.75 18.80 5.51
CA VAL A 83 -9.01 19.52 5.39
C VAL A 83 -9.58 19.38 3.98
N LYS A 84 -8.70 19.44 2.96
CA LYS A 84 -9.13 19.29 1.57
C LYS A 84 -9.44 17.85 1.20
N GLY A 85 -8.83 16.90 1.90
CA GLY A 85 -8.95 15.49 1.60
C GLY A 85 -8.15 15.09 0.37
N VAL A 86 -8.09 13.78 0.11
CA VAL A 86 -7.39 13.25 -1.06
C VAL A 86 -8.32 13.31 -2.26
N ARG A 87 -7.85 13.93 -3.33
CA ARG A 87 -8.58 13.98 -4.58
C ARG A 87 -7.93 13.06 -5.59
N PRO A 88 -8.73 12.28 -6.33
CA PRO A 88 -8.13 11.49 -7.39
C PRO A 88 -7.53 12.40 -8.45
N PRO A 89 -6.45 11.98 -9.13
CA PRO A 89 -5.86 12.79 -10.17
C PRO A 89 -6.87 12.99 -11.30
N LYS A 90 -6.84 14.17 -11.93
CA LYS A 90 -7.70 14.44 -13.04
C LYS A 90 -7.36 13.52 -14.19
N ARG A 91 -8.36 12.94 -14.80
CA ARG A 91 -8.15 12.14 -15.99
C ARG A 91 -7.82 13.06 -17.15
N ARG A 92 -6.86 12.65 -17.95
CA ARG A 92 -6.61 13.31 -19.21
C ARG A 92 -7.70 12.91 -20.17
N LYS A 93 -8.19 13.91 -20.76
CA LYS A 93 -9.17 13.66 -21.81
C LYS A 93 -8.46 13.18 -23.02
N SER A 94 -8.29 12.53 -23.50
CA SER A 94 -7.75 11.78 -24.13
C SER A 94 -6.98 11.79 -24.90
N ALA A 95 -6.62 11.94 -24.43
CA ALA A 95 -6.16 11.67 -24.38
C ALA A 95 -5.57 11.24 -24.50
N THR A 96 -5.22 11.20 -24.47
CA THR A 96 -5.07 10.62 -23.96
C THR A 96 -4.59 9.94 -23.75
N ALA A 97 -4.29 10.04 -24.00
CA ALA A 97 -4.26 9.32 -23.22
C ALA A 97 -3.45 8.60 -23.15
N ARG A 98 -3.16 8.67 -23.31
CA ARG A 98 -2.81 8.01 -22.83
C ARG A 98 -2.03 7.41 -22.66
N GLN A 99 -1.93 7.75 -23.06
CA GLN A 99 -1.62 7.20 -22.56
C GLN A 99 -1.04 6.59 -22.43
N SER A 100 -0.87 7.21 -23.49
CA SER A 100 -0.78 6.64 -23.11
C SER A 100 -0.19 6.00 -23.10
N GLY A 101 -0.29 6.57 -24.23
CA GLY A 101 -0.28 6.01 -23.68
C GLY A 101 0.32 5.38 -24.02
N ARG A 102 0.40 5.95 -24.09
CA ARG A 102 0.38 5.45 -24.05
C ARG A 102 0.78 5.12 -24.52
N LYS A 103 0.61 5.65 -25.03
CA LYS A 103 0.51 5.38 -25.05
C LYS A 103 0.87 5.12 -25.41
N THR A 104 0.47 5.89 -26.44
CA THR A 104 0.19 5.74 -26.39
C THR A 104 0.61 5.56 -26.66
N SER A 105 0.42 6.25 -27.45
CA SER A 105 0.10 6.21 -27.31
C SER A 105 0.37 5.95 -27.26
N GLY A 106 0.32 6.74 -28.61
CA GLY A 106 -0.11 6.64 -28.03
C GLY A 106 0.12 6.55 -28.06
N SER A 107 -0.04 6.98 -28.48
CA SER A 107 -0.51 7.03 -28.10
C SER A 107 -0.31 6.79 -28.05
N THR A 108 -0.35 7.34 -28.80
CA THR A 108 -0.87 7.32 -28.38
C THR A 108 -0.75 6.90 -27.94
N GLY A 109 -0.60 7.65 -29.21
CA GLY A 109 -1.17 7.36 -28.28
C GLY A 109 -0.92 7.04 -27.97
N ALA A 110 -0.97 7.49 -28.42
CA ALA A 110 -1.43 7.27 -27.66
C ALA A 110 -1.19 6.80 -27.12
N GLY A 111 -0.94 7.51 -27.86
CA GLY A 111 -1.48 7.20 -26.72
C GLY A 111 -1.18 6.74 -26.27
#